data_742a9f82ac0668da7e131b8e40cddfe2
#
_entry.id   742a9f82ac0668da7e131b8e40cddfe2
#
_cell.length_a   1.000
_cell.length_b   1.000
_cell.length_c   1.000
_cell.angle_alpha   90.00
_cell.angle_beta   90.00
_cell.angle_gamma   90.00
#
_symmetry.space_group_name_H-M   'P 1'
#
loop_
_entity.id
_entity.type
_entity.pdbx_description
1 polymer ?
#
loop_
_entity_poly.entity_id
_entity_poly.type
_entity_poly.pdbx_seq_one_letter_code
_entity_poly.pdbx_strand_id
1 'polypeptide(L)'
;MFHLSFESLHTDLPTVIATVHLVPYLHRLSSTSLSILVLYVAKFSDAWLGYVAYHEHLSEVVHDLHRKYGPFVRIAPNHISVALSDAHPLVYGHGNGALKSSFYDVFASTSRSLFDIRDRQAHTRKRKIISHAFSQKSVLEFEPHVRSYISQLLGQWDKLYDKALKGMSGEEGEGWTGRDGRMWLDCLPWANYLTFDIIGDLVFGAPFGMITAAKDFALVPKDQHAVLSSYGKVGAEYSTKEIEAIKTLGGSQPFVATAGPLPGWWRPLVKYTPWLWQAGKDFDAMIGMAMVAVSKRLEVPTDRNDLLSKLLAGNDEDGNPMGREELTAEALTLLIAGSDTTANSTCAIVYHLARTQSVQEKLQKELDEHLGSDVAIAEQAKNLPYLQAVINEGLRLYPAVAMGLPRVAPEGGMMILGNYFPAGTIVSVPTYTIHRDPAVFGDDVEEFRPERWFERDSASMSKAFNPFSVGPRACIGRNLANPPTADHHCVNFQAVPFRFGES
;
A
#
# COMPACT_ATOMS: atom_id res chain seq x y z
N MET A 1 -6.54 4.47 19.58
CA MET A 1 -5.80 4.57 20.87
C MET A 1 -6.17 3.33 21.68
N PHE A 2 -5.46 2.22 21.47
CA PHE A 2 -5.66 1.01 22.27
C PHE A 2 -4.52 0.93 23.28
N HIS A 3 -4.84 1.18 24.54
CA HIS A 3 -3.99 0.86 25.68
C HIS A 3 -4.07 -0.66 25.90
N LEU A 4 -3.08 -1.40 25.42
CA LEU A 4 -2.85 -2.76 25.90
C LEU A 4 -1.95 -2.67 27.14
N SER A 5 -2.50 -3.05 28.28
CA SER A 5 -1.75 -3.15 29.52
C SER A 5 -0.72 -4.29 29.43
N PHE A 6 0.48 -4.03 29.87
CA PHE A 6 1.66 -4.88 29.82
C PHE A 6 1.58 -6.18 30.68
N GLU A 7 0.47 -6.43 31.35
CA GLU A 7 0.33 -7.56 32.29
C GLU A 7 -0.02 -8.91 31.66
N SER A 8 -0.44 -8.94 30.37
CA SER A 8 -0.85 -10.20 29.72
C SER A 8 0.27 -10.94 28.96
N LEU A 9 1.50 -10.45 28.95
CA LEU A 9 2.63 -10.99 28.19
C LEU A 9 3.50 -11.99 28.97
N HIS A 10 3.11 -12.38 30.19
CA HIS A 10 3.99 -13.13 31.09
C HIS A 10 3.82 -14.65 31.06
N THR A 11 2.93 -15.24 30.28
CA THR A 11 2.59 -16.67 30.45
C THR A 11 3.01 -17.64 29.35
N ASP A 12 3.47 -17.20 28.15
CA ASP A 12 3.64 -18.15 27.04
C ASP A 12 4.97 -18.12 26.29
N LEU A 13 6.11 -18.00 26.96
CA LEU A 13 7.40 -17.95 26.28
C LEU A 13 8.50 -18.82 26.92
N PRO A 14 8.74 -20.04 26.50
CA PRO A 14 10.06 -20.63 26.64
C PRO A 14 10.72 -20.93 25.27
N THR A 15 11.90 -20.50 25.12
CA THR A 15 13.01 -21.05 24.31
C THR A 15 13.54 -20.31 23.08
N VAL A 16 12.95 -19.24 22.53
CA VAL A 16 13.60 -18.45 21.44
C VAL A 16 14.28 -17.16 21.97
N ILE A 17 14.48 -17.01 22.99
CA ILE A 17 14.26 -16.15 24.14
C ILE A 17 15.54 -15.50 24.65
N ALA A 18 16.70 -15.97 24.40
CA ALA A 18 17.91 -15.28 24.85
C ALA A 18 18.15 -13.90 24.19
N THR A 19 17.60 -13.70 22.97
CA THR A 19 17.73 -12.40 22.27
C THR A 19 16.49 -11.51 22.42
N VAL A 20 15.30 -12.08 22.66
CA VAL A 20 14.03 -11.35 22.76
C VAL A 20 13.74 -10.88 24.18
N HIS A 21 14.20 -11.60 25.20
CA HIS A 21 13.99 -11.22 26.62
C HIS A 21 14.81 -10.00 27.10
N LEU A 22 15.86 -9.62 26.39
CA LEU A 22 16.60 -8.40 26.74
C LEU A 22 15.79 -7.12 26.43
N VAL A 23 14.89 -7.12 25.46
CA VAL A 23 14.19 -5.94 25.00
C VAL A 23 13.20 -5.36 26.03
N PRO A 24 12.33 -6.11 26.73
CA PRO A 24 11.44 -5.57 27.75
C PRO A 24 12.17 -5.07 29.02
N TYR A 25 13.30 -5.70 29.37
CA TYR A 25 14.14 -5.26 30.49
C TYR A 25 14.78 -3.91 30.20
N LEU A 26 15.03 -3.63 28.92
CA LEU A 26 15.68 -2.43 28.41
C LEU A 26 14.72 -1.24 28.30
N HIS A 27 13.42 -1.47 28.20
CA HIS A 27 12.41 -0.42 28.21
C HIS A 27 12.31 0.34 29.54
N ARG A 28 12.87 -0.22 30.64
CA ARG A 28 12.94 0.44 31.95
C ARG A 28 14.18 1.32 32.15
N LEU A 29 15.11 1.29 31.22
CA LEU A 29 16.26 2.19 31.23
C LEU A 29 15.87 3.54 30.62
N SER A 30 16.47 4.63 31.08
CA SER A 30 16.15 5.99 30.63
C SER A 30 16.15 6.09 29.08
N SER A 31 15.30 6.96 28.53
CA SER A 31 15.12 7.12 27.08
C SER A 31 16.43 7.25 26.28
N THR A 32 17.45 7.85 26.87
CA THR A 32 18.78 8.04 26.28
C THR A 32 19.57 6.73 26.19
N SER A 33 19.51 5.90 27.24
CA SER A 33 20.19 4.58 27.28
C SER A 33 19.55 3.59 26.31
N LEU A 34 18.21 3.62 26.16
CA LEU A 34 17.46 2.78 25.25
C LEU A 34 17.86 3.01 23.78
N SER A 35 18.02 4.28 23.38
CA SER A 35 18.37 4.64 22.01
C SER A 35 19.79 4.19 21.60
N ILE A 36 20.75 4.27 22.53
CA ILE A 36 22.10 3.75 22.30
C ILE A 36 22.08 2.22 22.16
N LEU A 37 21.24 1.56 22.96
CA LEU A 37 21.12 0.11 22.96
C LEU A 37 20.41 -0.42 21.72
N VAL A 38 19.37 0.25 21.24
CA VAL A 38 18.71 -0.06 19.97
C VAL A 38 19.69 -0.03 18.82
N LEU A 39 20.52 1.01 18.72
CA LEU A 39 21.61 1.07 17.72
C LEU A 39 22.64 -0.04 17.92
N TYR A 40 22.92 -0.42 19.16
CA TYR A 40 23.86 -1.49 19.46
C TYR A 40 23.29 -2.85 19.02
N VAL A 41 22.03 -3.14 19.33
CA VAL A 41 21.33 -4.36 18.88
C VAL A 41 21.22 -4.42 17.35
N ALA A 42 20.91 -3.30 16.70
CA ALA A 42 20.82 -3.20 15.24
C ALA A 42 22.18 -3.48 14.53
N LYS A 43 23.32 -3.41 15.22
CA LYS A 43 24.61 -3.79 14.65
C LYS A 43 24.80 -5.31 14.52
N PHE A 44 24.08 -6.09 15.32
CA PHE A 44 24.31 -7.53 15.46
C PHE A 44 23.15 -8.39 14.99
N SER A 45 21.94 -7.83 14.90
CA SER A 45 20.73 -8.63 14.59
C SER A 45 19.69 -7.83 13.83
N ASP A 46 19.05 -8.48 12.83
CA ASP A 46 17.84 -7.99 12.13
C ASP A 46 16.58 -8.14 13.01
N ALA A 47 16.66 -8.86 14.13
CA ALA A 47 15.51 -9.14 15.00
C ALA A 47 14.87 -7.86 15.56
N TRP A 48 15.66 -6.82 15.85
CA TRP A 48 15.13 -5.52 16.25
C TRP A 48 14.25 -4.89 15.16
N LEU A 49 14.71 -4.90 13.91
CA LEU A 49 13.95 -4.35 12.79
C LEU A 49 12.66 -5.13 12.56
N GLY A 50 12.72 -6.47 12.64
CA GLY A 50 11.54 -7.33 12.57
C GLY A 50 10.56 -7.09 13.72
N TYR A 51 11.05 -6.86 14.95
CA TYR A 51 10.22 -6.54 16.11
C TYR A 51 9.48 -5.20 15.95
N VAL A 52 10.19 -4.15 15.54
CA VAL A 52 9.57 -2.83 15.31
C VAL A 52 8.55 -2.88 14.18
N ALA A 53 8.86 -3.63 13.11
CA ALA A 53 7.94 -3.84 11.99
C ALA A 53 6.68 -4.62 12.39
N TYR A 54 6.81 -5.62 13.27
CA TYR A 54 5.68 -6.36 13.84
C TYR A 54 4.70 -5.46 14.60
N HIS A 55 5.20 -4.43 15.28
CA HIS A 55 4.39 -3.45 16.02
C HIS A 55 3.87 -2.29 15.14
N GLU A 56 4.07 -2.36 13.82
CA GLU A 56 3.51 -1.42 12.82
C GLU A 56 3.98 0.05 12.94
N HIS A 57 5.01 0.33 13.77
CA HIS A 57 5.57 1.68 13.99
C HIS A 57 6.95 1.90 13.35
N LEU A 58 7.28 1.10 12.33
CA LEU A 58 8.63 1.14 11.75
C LEU A 58 8.99 2.52 11.20
N SER A 59 8.06 3.19 10.53
CA SER A 59 8.33 4.48 9.87
C SER A 59 8.56 5.60 10.87
N GLU A 60 7.77 5.66 11.94
CA GLU A 60 7.88 6.64 13.02
C GLU A 60 9.17 6.42 13.82
N VAL A 61 9.46 5.17 14.17
CA VAL A 61 10.69 4.83 14.90
C VAL A 61 11.94 5.18 14.08
N VAL A 62 11.94 4.88 12.77
CA VAL A 62 13.06 5.25 11.89
C VAL A 62 13.16 6.77 11.74
N HIS A 63 12.05 7.47 11.67
CA HIS A 63 12.02 8.94 11.66
C HIS A 63 12.65 9.54 12.93
N ASP A 64 12.26 9.06 14.11
CA ASP A 64 12.81 9.51 15.39
C ASP A 64 14.32 9.21 15.50
N LEU A 65 14.77 8.07 14.97
CA LEU A 65 16.19 7.77 14.90
C LEU A 65 16.93 8.78 14.02
N HIS A 66 16.39 9.18 12.88
CA HIS A 66 16.97 10.20 12.03
C HIS A 66 16.99 11.59 12.68
N ARG A 67 15.93 11.98 13.39
CA ARG A 67 15.92 13.22 14.18
C ARG A 67 17.00 13.25 15.25
N LYS A 68 17.32 12.10 15.84
CA LYS A 68 18.28 11.97 16.92
C LYS A 68 19.74 11.84 16.44
N TYR A 69 19.97 11.06 15.36
CA TYR A 69 21.31 10.64 14.96
C TYR A 69 21.74 11.22 13.61
N GLY A 70 20.89 11.98 12.96
CA GLY A 70 21.17 12.62 11.68
C GLY A 70 20.81 11.77 10.46
N PRO A 71 21.26 12.16 9.28
CA PRO A 71 20.75 11.66 8.01
C PRO A 71 21.17 10.21 7.68
N PHE A 72 22.17 9.64 8.33
CA PHE A 72 22.64 8.28 8.09
C PHE A 72 22.47 7.43 9.35
N VAL A 73 21.54 6.49 9.34
CA VAL A 73 21.22 5.64 10.50
C VAL A 73 21.31 4.17 10.12
N ARG A 74 22.06 3.39 10.91
CA ARG A 74 22.10 1.94 10.79
C ARG A 74 20.87 1.32 11.48
N ILE A 75 20.00 0.67 10.71
CA ILE A 75 18.76 0.07 11.21
C ILE A 75 18.79 -1.47 11.27
N ALA A 76 19.84 -2.09 10.70
CA ALA A 76 20.14 -3.52 10.81
C ALA A 76 21.62 -3.75 10.53
N PRO A 77 22.20 -4.95 10.78
CA PRO A 77 23.65 -5.20 10.66
C PRO A 77 24.24 -4.73 9.33
N ASN A 78 23.52 -4.93 8.24
CA ASN A 78 23.92 -4.55 6.89
C ASN A 78 22.96 -3.56 6.22
N HIS A 79 22.12 -2.82 7.00
CA HIS A 79 21.12 -1.92 6.44
C HIS A 79 21.29 -0.50 7.00
N ILE A 80 21.53 0.44 6.08
CA ILE A 80 21.65 1.88 6.36
C ILE A 80 20.42 2.60 5.78
N SER A 81 19.73 3.34 6.62
CA SER A 81 18.70 4.29 6.23
C SER A 81 19.31 5.67 5.99
N VAL A 82 18.94 6.33 4.89
CA VAL A 82 19.47 7.65 4.49
C VAL A 82 18.32 8.63 4.32
N ALA A 83 18.15 9.56 5.26
CA ALA A 83 17.04 10.52 5.28
C ALA A 83 17.45 11.86 4.61
N LEU A 84 17.79 11.81 3.35
CA LEU A 84 18.08 12.97 2.51
C LEU A 84 17.40 12.81 1.16
N SER A 85 16.66 13.82 0.71
CA SER A 85 15.95 13.79 -0.58
C SER A 85 16.91 13.56 -1.75
N ASP A 86 18.12 14.11 -1.68
CA ASP A 86 19.18 13.93 -2.68
C ASP A 86 19.68 12.49 -2.82
N ALA A 87 19.52 11.68 -1.79
CA ALA A 87 19.85 10.26 -1.84
C ALA A 87 18.84 9.45 -2.68
N HIS A 88 17.60 9.95 -2.84
CA HIS A 88 16.55 9.22 -3.51
C HIS A 88 16.89 8.81 -4.95
N PRO A 89 17.30 9.73 -5.85
CA PRO A 89 17.72 9.35 -7.20
C PRO A 89 19.01 8.51 -7.22
N LEU A 90 19.90 8.67 -6.23
CA LEU A 90 21.14 7.89 -6.14
C LEU A 90 20.85 6.43 -5.78
N VAL A 91 19.86 6.17 -4.93
CA VAL A 91 19.50 4.81 -4.49
C VAL A 91 18.52 4.14 -5.46
N TYR A 92 17.55 4.87 -6.01
CA TYR A 92 16.46 4.29 -6.81
C TYR A 92 16.53 4.63 -8.30
N GLY A 93 17.35 5.59 -8.71
CA GLY A 93 17.45 6.09 -10.07
C GLY A 93 17.98 5.09 -11.08
N HIS A 94 17.94 5.49 -12.35
CA HIS A 94 18.49 4.71 -13.45
C HIS A 94 20.03 4.67 -13.40
N GLY A 95 20.62 3.55 -13.83
CA GLY A 95 22.06 3.43 -14.03
C GLY A 95 22.90 3.20 -12.76
N ASN A 96 22.33 3.25 -11.56
CA ASN A 96 23.05 3.11 -10.29
C ASN A 96 23.47 1.67 -9.93
N GLY A 97 23.02 0.68 -10.70
CA GLY A 97 23.36 -0.72 -10.46
C GLY A 97 22.63 -1.42 -9.30
N ALA A 98 21.96 -0.67 -8.43
CA ALA A 98 21.28 -1.22 -7.26
C ALA A 98 20.15 -2.19 -7.62
N LEU A 99 20.05 -3.28 -6.85
CA LEU A 99 18.99 -4.28 -6.98
C LEU A 99 18.10 -4.28 -5.72
N LYS A 100 16.90 -4.84 -5.84
CA LYS A 100 16.07 -5.13 -4.67
C LYS A 100 16.79 -6.09 -3.72
N SER A 101 16.67 -5.86 -2.41
CA SER A 101 17.25 -6.76 -1.40
C SER A 101 16.45 -8.05 -1.25
N SER A 102 16.92 -8.97 -0.42
CA SER A 102 16.18 -10.18 -0.07
C SER A 102 14.87 -9.91 0.69
N PHE A 103 14.65 -8.70 1.19
CA PHE A 103 13.36 -8.28 1.78
C PHE A 103 12.18 -8.64 0.88
N TYR A 104 12.33 -8.46 -0.43
CA TYR A 104 11.25 -8.70 -1.38
C TYR A 104 10.91 -10.18 -1.60
N ASP A 105 11.75 -11.10 -1.15
CA ASP A 105 11.50 -12.53 -1.31
C ASP A 105 10.30 -13.04 -0.49
N VAL A 106 9.87 -12.28 0.53
CA VAL A 106 8.69 -12.63 1.34
C VAL A 106 7.38 -12.49 0.57
N PHE A 107 7.37 -11.68 -0.48
CA PHE A 107 6.17 -11.45 -1.32
C PHE A 107 6.01 -12.48 -2.43
N ALA A 108 6.99 -13.36 -2.63
CA ALA A 108 6.90 -14.39 -3.66
C ALA A 108 5.76 -15.36 -3.32
N SER A 109 4.87 -15.56 -4.30
CA SER A 109 3.72 -16.46 -4.21
C SER A 109 3.93 -17.72 -5.03
N THR A 110 3.12 -17.99 -6.04
CA THR A 110 3.28 -19.10 -6.98
C THR A 110 4.50 -18.93 -7.88
N SER A 111 4.86 -17.70 -8.16
CA SER A 111 6.03 -17.28 -8.95
C SER A 111 6.45 -15.89 -8.47
N ARG A 112 7.49 -15.30 -9.08
CA ARG A 112 7.87 -13.92 -8.81
C ARG A 112 7.12 -12.95 -9.70
N SER A 113 6.52 -11.95 -9.07
CA SER A 113 5.85 -10.84 -9.74
C SER A 113 6.81 -9.70 -10.08
N LEU A 114 6.33 -8.71 -10.83
CA LEU A 114 7.06 -7.45 -11.10
C LEU A 114 7.49 -6.75 -9.80
N PHE A 115 6.69 -6.87 -8.73
CA PHE A 115 6.98 -6.22 -7.45
C PHE A 115 8.14 -6.89 -6.71
N ASP A 116 8.21 -8.21 -6.67
CA ASP A 116 9.19 -8.93 -5.83
C ASP A 116 10.39 -9.45 -6.62
N ILE A 117 10.37 -9.43 -7.95
CA ILE A 117 11.50 -9.90 -8.76
C ILE A 117 12.74 -9.01 -8.59
N ARG A 118 13.87 -9.63 -8.23
CA ARG A 118 15.13 -8.96 -7.93
C ARG A 118 16.02 -8.86 -9.15
N ASP A 119 16.03 -9.90 -9.98
CA ASP A 119 16.83 -9.94 -11.21
C ASP A 119 16.47 -8.80 -12.16
N ARG A 120 17.48 -8.20 -12.78
CA ARG A 120 17.32 -7.03 -13.64
C ARG A 120 16.69 -7.39 -15.00
N GLN A 121 17.14 -8.47 -15.61
CA GLN A 121 16.68 -8.84 -16.95
C GLN A 121 15.22 -9.30 -16.88
N ALA A 122 14.92 -10.21 -15.94
CA ALA A 122 13.57 -10.70 -15.72
C ALA A 122 12.60 -9.57 -15.35
N HIS A 123 13.03 -8.58 -14.54
CA HIS A 123 12.22 -7.40 -14.26
C HIS A 123 11.97 -6.57 -15.52
N THR A 124 12.99 -6.33 -16.33
CA THR A 124 12.86 -5.52 -17.56
C THR A 124 11.88 -6.18 -18.51
N ARG A 125 11.94 -7.50 -18.69
CA ARG A 125 10.99 -8.29 -19.47
C ARG A 125 9.55 -8.08 -18.96
N LYS A 126 9.30 -8.35 -17.67
CA LYS A 126 7.98 -8.18 -17.06
C LYS A 126 7.48 -6.73 -17.17
N ARG A 127 8.33 -5.76 -16.86
CA ARG A 127 7.98 -4.34 -16.92
C ARG A 127 7.55 -3.93 -18.34
N LYS A 128 8.25 -4.42 -19.37
CA LYS A 128 7.93 -4.16 -20.78
C LYS A 128 6.55 -4.69 -21.13
N ILE A 129 6.22 -5.93 -20.73
CA ILE A 129 4.91 -6.54 -20.96
C ILE A 129 3.80 -5.73 -20.29
N ILE A 130 3.96 -5.42 -18.99
CA ILE A 130 2.89 -4.84 -18.17
C ILE A 130 2.71 -3.34 -18.45
N SER A 131 3.78 -2.59 -18.79
CA SER A 131 3.74 -1.13 -18.88
C SER A 131 2.73 -0.58 -19.88
N HIS A 132 2.45 -1.29 -20.96
CA HIS A 132 1.45 -0.88 -21.94
C HIS A 132 0.04 -0.80 -21.33
N ALA A 133 -0.27 -1.71 -20.40
CA ALA A 133 -1.56 -1.73 -19.70
C ALA A 133 -1.75 -0.50 -18.79
N PHE A 134 -0.65 0.09 -18.30
CA PHE A 134 -0.65 1.27 -17.43
C PHE A 134 -0.24 2.56 -18.17
N SER A 135 -0.23 2.56 -19.49
CA SER A 135 -0.05 3.79 -20.27
C SER A 135 -1.21 4.75 -20.02
N GLN A 136 -0.97 6.05 -20.14
CA GLN A 136 -2.02 7.06 -19.96
C GLN A 136 -3.24 6.79 -20.85
N LYS A 137 -3.02 6.37 -22.11
CA LYS A 137 -4.09 6.01 -23.03
C LYS A 137 -4.94 4.85 -22.50
N SER A 138 -4.30 3.78 -22.02
CA SER A 138 -5.02 2.61 -21.48
C SER A 138 -5.79 2.93 -20.20
N VAL A 139 -5.22 3.80 -19.37
CA VAL A 139 -5.87 4.24 -18.10
C VAL A 139 -7.14 5.04 -18.40
N LEU A 140 -7.12 5.93 -19.40
CA LEU A 140 -8.32 6.67 -19.83
C LEU A 140 -9.44 5.75 -20.38
N GLU A 141 -9.07 4.61 -20.97
CA GLU A 141 -10.07 3.60 -21.39
C GLU A 141 -10.81 2.97 -20.19
N PHE A 142 -10.21 2.97 -18.99
CA PHE A 142 -10.79 2.45 -17.76
C PHE A 142 -11.66 3.47 -17.00
N GLU A 143 -11.57 4.75 -17.30
CA GLU A 143 -12.29 5.82 -16.62
C GLU A 143 -13.81 5.58 -16.50
N PRO A 144 -14.54 5.18 -17.55
CA PRO A 144 -15.97 4.91 -17.43
C PRO A 144 -16.32 3.81 -16.41
N HIS A 145 -15.47 2.78 -16.30
CA HIS A 145 -15.64 1.72 -15.31
C HIS A 145 -15.49 2.26 -13.90
N VAL A 146 -14.39 2.99 -13.66
CA VAL A 146 -14.10 3.62 -12.38
C VAL A 146 -15.25 4.53 -11.94
N ARG A 147 -15.74 5.41 -12.81
CA ARG A 147 -16.87 6.31 -12.54
C ARG A 147 -18.16 5.54 -12.19
N SER A 148 -18.40 4.42 -12.85
CA SER A 148 -19.57 3.56 -12.53
C SER A 148 -19.50 3.04 -11.09
N TYR A 149 -18.33 2.59 -10.61
CA TYR A 149 -18.17 2.11 -9.23
C TYR A 149 -18.28 3.23 -8.20
N ILE A 150 -17.79 4.43 -8.52
CA ILE A 150 -17.97 5.60 -7.68
C ILE A 150 -19.46 5.94 -7.56
N SER A 151 -20.20 5.95 -8.67
CA SER A 151 -21.65 6.18 -8.65
C SER A 151 -22.40 5.13 -7.83
N GLN A 152 -21.97 3.87 -7.90
CA GLN A 152 -22.53 2.80 -7.05
C GLN A 152 -22.25 3.04 -5.57
N LEU A 153 -21.03 3.46 -5.21
CA LEU A 153 -20.66 3.80 -3.83
C LEU A 153 -21.54 4.93 -3.29
N LEU A 154 -21.66 6.03 -4.04
CA LEU A 154 -22.49 7.16 -3.64
C LEU A 154 -23.95 6.75 -3.47
N GLY A 155 -24.50 5.98 -4.41
CA GLY A 155 -25.87 5.45 -4.30
C GLY A 155 -26.08 4.50 -3.11
N GLN A 156 -25.05 3.81 -2.62
CA GLN A 156 -25.12 3.05 -1.38
C GLN A 156 -25.09 3.98 -0.16
N TRP A 157 -24.23 5.00 -0.16
CA TRP A 157 -24.19 5.97 0.93
C TRP A 157 -25.50 6.75 1.06
N ASP A 158 -26.14 7.14 -0.05
CA ASP A 158 -27.48 7.75 -0.02
C ASP A 158 -28.51 6.86 0.67
N LYS A 159 -28.51 5.55 0.36
CA LYS A 159 -29.42 4.59 1.02
C LYS A 159 -29.15 4.46 2.52
N LEU A 160 -27.87 4.46 2.93
CA LEU A 160 -27.49 4.41 4.34
C LEU A 160 -27.86 5.71 5.05
N TYR A 161 -27.66 6.84 4.40
CA TYR A 161 -28.04 8.15 4.92
C TYR A 161 -29.55 8.23 5.16
N ASP A 162 -30.39 7.78 4.22
CA ASP A 162 -31.84 7.72 4.38
C ASP A 162 -32.26 6.82 5.56
N LYS A 163 -31.56 5.72 5.79
CA LYS A 163 -31.78 4.87 6.97
C LYS A 163 -31.33 5.56 8.26
N ALA A 164 -30.18 6.21 8.24
CA ALA A 164 -29.64 6.93 9.40
C ALA A 164 -30.55 8.09 9.84
N LEU A 165 -31.16 8.82 8.89
CA LEU A 165 -32.16 9.86 9.18
C LEU A 165 -33.42 9.31 9.89
N LYS A 166 -33.73 8.02 9.68
CA LYS A 166 -34.81 7.31 10.39
C LYS A 166 -34.35 6.72 11.72
N GLY A 167 -33.15 7.04 12.19
CA GLY A 167 -32.57 6.54 13.45
C GLY A 167 -32.09 5.10 13.38
N MET A 168 -31.94 4.52 12.17
CA MET A 168 -31.43 3.17 11.99
C MET A 168 -29.88 3.19 12.02
N SER A 169 -29.29 2.10 12.47
CA SER A 169 -27.85 1.86 12.44
C SER A 169 -27.58 0.50 11.80
N GLY A 170 -26.34 0.32 11.31
CA GLY A 170 -25.87 -0.95 10.84
C GLY A 170 -25.69 -1.99 11.96
N GLU A 171 -25.54 -3.24 11.58
CA GLU A 171 -25.13 -4.31 12.49
C GLU A 171 -23.66 -4.15 12.90
N GLU A 172 -23.25 -4.89 13.92
CA GLU A 172 -21.84 -4.89 14.36
C GLU A 172 -20.92 -5.28 13.18
N GLY A 173 -19.96 -4.41 12.86
CA GLY A 173 -19.01 -4.60 11.75
C GLY A 173 -19.42 -3.96 10.42
N GLU A 174 -20.66 -3.46 10.25
CA GLU A 174 -21.06 -2.74 9.03
C GLU A 174 -20.49 -1.31 8.91
N GLY A 175 -19.93 -0.78 10.00
CA GLY A 175 -19.16 0.46 9.98
C GLY A 175 -20.00 1.73 9.76
N TRP A 176 -21.31 1.72 10.07
CA TRP A 176 -22.16 2.92 10.01
C TRP A 176 -23.18 2.99 11.13
N THR A 177 -23.53 4.21 11.54
CA THR A 177 -24.50 4.45 12.61
C THR A 177 -25.30 5.71 12.33
N GLY A 178 -26.63 5.65 12.53
CA GLY A 178 -27.52 6.82 12.52
C GLY A 178 -27.70 7.36 13.95
N ARG A 179 -27.21 8.58 14.20
CA ARG A 179 -27.36 9.26 15.50
C ARG A 179 -27.52 10.75 15.27
N ASP A 180 -28.43 11.37 16.04
CA ASP A 180 -28.68 12.82 16.04
C ASP A 180 -29.03 13.41 14.66
N GLY A 181 -29.80 12.65 13.84
CA GLY A 181 -30.15 13.05 12.47
C GLY A 181 -28.96 13.10 11.51
N ARG A 182 -27.90 12.36 11.80
CA ARG A 182 -26.68 12.26 10.97
C ARG A 182 -26.29 10.81 10.76
N MET A 183 -25.57 10.55 9.69
CA MET A 183 -24.88 9.29 9.45
C MET A 183 -23.42 9.41 9.90
N TRP A 184 -23.00 8.47 10.72
CA TRP A 184 -21.60 8.25 11.07
C TRP A 184 -21.09 7.05 10.29
N LEU A 185 -19.99 7.20 9.59
CA LEU A 185 -19.46 6.19 8.67
C LEU A 185 -17.98 5.95 8.94
N ASP A 186 -17.60 4.68 9.12
CA ASP A 186 -16.21 4.27 9.01
C ASP A 186 -15.82 4.23 7.52
N CYS A 187 -14.98 5.19 7.10
CA CYS A 187 -14.63 5.31 5.68
C CYS A 187 -13.68 4.21 5.17
N LEU A 188 -12.92 3.54 6.04
CA LEU A 188 -11.89 2.57 5.61
C LEU A 188 -12.48 1.32 4.94
N PRO A 189 -13.51 0.64 5.47
CA PRO A 189 -14.17 -0.46 4.76
C PRO A 189 -14.70 -0.04 3.39
N TRP A 190 -15.37 1.11 3.28
CA TRP A 190 -15.97 1.59 2.05
C TRP A 190 -14.93 1.99 0.98
N ALA A 191 -13.81 2.60 1.40
CA ALA A 191 -12.69 2.86 0.51
C ALA A 191 -12.10 1.54 -0.05
N ASN A 192 -12.01 0.52 0.80
CA ASN A 192 -11.58 -0.82 0.37
C ASN A 192 -12.60 -1.48 -0.56
N TYR A 193 -13.91 -1.44 -0.27
CA TYR A 193 -14.93 -1.99 -1.17
C TYR A 193 -14.84 -1.38 -2.56
N LEU A 194 -14.69 -0.04 -2.63
CA LEU A 194 -14.51 0.66 -3.90
C LEU A 194 -13.28 0.17 -4.65
N THR A 195 -12.14 0.14 -3.99
CA THR A 195 -10.86 -0.21 -4.65
C THR A 195 -10.77 -1.68 -5.02
N PHE A 196 -11.33 -2.59 -4.21
CA PHE A 196 -11.42 -4.01 -4.54
C PHE A 196 -12.33 -4.25 -5.75
N ASP A 197 -13.50 -3.61 -5.81
CA ASP A 197 -14.42 -3.77 -6.94
C ASP A 197 -13.84 -3.17 -8.23
N ILE A 198 -13.19 -2.00 -8.16
CA ILE A 198 -12.51 -1.40 -9.31
C ILE A 198 -11.38 -2.31 -9.78
N ILE A 199 -10.47 -2.73 -8.89
CA ILE A 199 -9.31 -3.53 -9.31
C ILE A 199 -9.74 -4.93 -9.75
N GLY A 200 -10.78 -5.50 -9.13
CA GLY A 200 -11.42 -6.73 -9.54
C GLY A 200 -11.92 -6.66 -10.98
N ASP A 201 -12.63 -5.61 -11.31
CA ASP A 201 -13.14 -5.36 -12.66
C ASP A 201 -12.00 -5.11 -13.67
N LEU A 202 -11.03 -4.24 -13.33
CA LEU A 202 -9.94 -3.89 -14.24
C LEU A 202 -8.93 -5.04 -14.45
N VAL A 203 -8.70 -5.87 -13.43
CA VAL A 203 -7.75 -7.01 -13.53
C VAL A 203 -8.45 -8.25 -14.02
N PHE A 204 -9.57 -8.65 -13.42
CA PHE A 204 -10.19 -9.95 -13.67
C PHE A 204 -11.44 -9.86 -14.55
N GLY A 205 -11.85 -8.65 -14.97
CA GLY A 205 -13.04 -8.44 -15.78
C GLY A 205 -14.37 -8.56 -15.01
N ALA A 206 -14.33 -8.69 -13.69
CA ALA A 206 -15.49 -8.75 -12.82
C ALA A 206 -15.19 -8.18 -11.44
N PRO A 207 -16.09 -7.36 -10.85
CA PRO A 207 -15.92 -6.87 -9.48
C PRO A 207 -16.06 -8.01 -8.48
N PHE A 208 -15.58 -7.80 -7.26
CA PHE A 208 -15.86 -8.69 -6.13
C PHE A 208 -17.33 -8.53 -5.66
N GLY A 209 -17.93 -7.36 -5.89
CA GLY A 209 -19.32 -7.07 -5.52
C GLY A 209 -19.48 -6.52 -4.09
N MET A 210 -18.39 -6.07 -3.48
CA MET A 210 -18.37 -5.59 -2.09
C MET A 210 -19.20 -4.33 -1.89
N ILE A 211 -19.17 -3.36 -2.84
CA ILE A 211 -19.99 -2.14 -2.78
C ILE A 211 -21.46 -2.52 -2.73
N THR A 212 -21.91 -3.39 -3.64
CA THR A 212 -23.32 -3.76 -3.76
C THR A 212 -23.79 -4.54 -2.55
N ALA A 213 -22.96 -5.46 -2.04
CA ALA A 213 -23.25 -6.26 -0.86
C ALA A 213 -23.11 -5.47 0.46
N ALA A 214 -22.42 -4.30 0.44
CA ALA A 214 -22.03 -3.56 1.63
C ALA A 214 -21.28 -4.45 2.65
N LYS A 215 -20.45 -5.35 2.16
CA LYS A 215 -19.82 -6.40 2.96
C LYS A 215 -18.43 -6.74 2.45
N ASP A 216 -17.51 -6.99 3.37
CA ASP A 216 -16.19 -7.58 3.10
C ASP A 216 -16.34 -9.08 2.81
N PHE A 217 -16.09 -9.49 1.57
CA PHE A 217 -16.06 -10.90 1.22
C PHE A 217 -15.28 -11.20 -0.06
N ALA A 218 -14.67 -12.36 -0.12
CA ALA A 218 -14.14 -12.94 -1.35
C ALA A 218 -14.15 -14.47 -1.27
N LEU A 219 -13.99 -15.12 -2.42
CA LEU A 219 -13.92 -16.57 -2.50
C LEU A 219 -12.47 -17.03 -2.55
N VAL A 220 -12.14 -18.02 -1.72
CA VAL A 220 -10.85 -18.73 -1.76
C VAL A 220 -11.08 -20.23 -1.96
N PRO A 221 -10.17 -20.94 -2.60
CA PRO A 221 -10.31 -22.37 -2.81
C PRO A 221 -10.07 -23.12 -1.50
N LYS A 222 -10.74 -24.26 -1.33
CA LYS A 222 -10.41 -25.21 -0.28
C LYS A 222 -9.12 -25.98 -0.58
N ASP A 223 -8.80 -26.18 -1.87
CA ASP A 223 -7.57 -26.77 -2.38
C ASP A 223 -6.99 -25.93 -3.52
N GLN A 224 -5.82 -25.34 -3.29
CA GLN A 224 -5.13 -24.49 -4.26
C GLN A 224 -4.60 -25.30 -5.46
N HIS A 225 -4.17 -26.54 -5.27
CA HIS A 225 -3.69 -27.39 -6.36
C HIS A 225 -4.82 -27.73 -7.34
N ALA A 226 -6.02 -27.98 -6.85
CA ALA A 226 -7.18 -28.23 -7.70
C ALA A 226 -7.46 -27.04 -8.62
N VAL A 227 -7.37 -25.79 -8.10
CA VAL A 227 -7.60 -24.57 -8.90
C VAL A 227 -6.51 -24.38 -9.95
N LEU A 228 -5.23 -24.48 -9.59
CA LEU A 228 -4.12 -24.34 -10.56
C LEU A 228 -4.22 -25.36 -11.69
N SER A 229 -4.64 -26.58 -11.39
CA SER A 229 -4.83 -27.64 -12.39
C SER A 229 -6.05 -27.42 -13.29
N SER A 230 -6.99 -26.58 -12.85
CA SER A 230 -8.23 -26.26 -13.57
C SER A 230 -8.11 -25.09 -14.56
N TYR A 231 -7.05 -24.31 -14.51
CA TYR A 231 -6.88 -23.11 -15.34
C TYR A 231 -7.11 -23.36 -16.83
N GLY A 232 -8.04 -22.58 -17.41
CA GLY A 232 -8.43 -22.66 -18.81
C GLY A 232 -9.24 -23.90 -19.18
N LYS A 233 -9.74 -24.66 -18.21
CA LYS A 233 -10.68 -25.75 -18.43
C LYS A 233 -12.10 -25.25 -18.20
N VAL A 234 -12.92 -25.24 -19.23
CA VAL A 234 -14.35 -24.87 -19.11
C VAL A 234 -15.08 -25.89 -18.24
N GLY A 235 -15.83 -25.39 -17.25
CA GLY A 235 -16.62 -26.26 -16.37
C GLY A 235 -15.79 -27.02 -15.32
N ALA A 236 -14.56 -26.58 -15.02
CA ALA A 236 -13.80 -27.18 -13.96
C ALA A 236 -14.43 -26.92 -12.59
N GLU A 237 -14.75 -27.98 -11.87
CA GLU A 237 -15.33 -27.90 -10.52
C GLU A 237 -14.23 -27.89 -9.48
N TYR A 238 -14.24 -26.88 -8.61
CA TYR A 238 -13.45 -26.81 -7.40
C TYR A 238 -14.28 -26.16 -6.28
N SER A 239 -14.10 -26.66 -5.05
CA SER A 239 -14.85 -26.11 -3.92
C SER A 239 -14.17 -24.86 -3.38
N THR A 240 -14.99 -23.83 -3.12
CA THR A 240 -14.59 -22.57 -2.52
C THR A 240 -15.18 -22.40 -1.13
N LYS A 241 -14.62 -21.46 -0.37
CA LYS A 241 -15.22 -20.90 0.84
C LYS A 241 -15.14 -19.39 0.79
N GLU A 242 -16.08 -18.72 1.45
CA GLU A 242 -16.05 -17.27 1.64
C GLU A 242 -15.10 -16.89 2.78
N ILE A 243 -14.41 -15.77 2.61
CA ILE A 243 -13.57 -15.13 3.63
C ILE A 243 -13.82 -13.62 3.63
N GLU A 244 -13.43 -12.95 4.72
CA GLU A 244 -13.33 -11.49 4.80
C GLU A 244 -12.00 -11.06 4.16
N ALA A 245 -12.03 -10.56 2.91
CA ALA A 245 -10.83 -10.30 2.11
C ALA A 245 -9.96 -9.17 2.67
N ILE A 246 -10.57 -8.06 3.09
CA ILE A 246 -9.89 -6.88 3.62
C ILE A 246 -9.25 -7.21 4.97
N LYS A 247 -10.00 -7.89 5.83
CA LYS A 247 -9.51 -8.39 7.12
C LYS A 247 -8.35 -9.38 6.94
N THR A 248 -8.44 -10.27 5.96
CA THR A 248 -7.39 -11.23 5.62
C THR A 248 -6.16 -10.52 5.08
N LEU A 249 -6.33 -9.49 4.24
CA LEU A 249 -5.22 -8.67 3.75
C LEU A 249 -4.50 -7.98 4.91
N GLY A 250 -5.22 -7.27 5.78
CA GLY A 250 -4.65 -6.67 6.98
C GLY A 250 -3.99 -7.69 7.91
N GLY A 251 -4.64 -8.85 8.12
CA GLY A 251 -4.09 -9.95 8.91
C GLY A 251 -2.79 -10.56 8.37
N SER A 252 -2.53 -10.44 7.07
CA SER A 252 -1.29 -10.92 6.43
C SER A 252 -0.08 -9.98 6.65
N GLN A 253 -0.31 -8.70 6.93
CA GLN A 253 0.74 -7.67 7.02
C GLN A 253 1.80 -7.95 8.11
N PRO A 254 1.45 -8.39 9.33
CA PRO A 254 2.44 -8.70 10.37
C PRO A 254 3.44 -9.78 9.93
N PHE A 255 3.00 -10.78 9.15
CA PHE A 255 3.91 -11.78 8.60
C PHE A 255 4.91 -11.17 7.62
N VAL A 256 4.44 -10.42 6.65
CA VAL A 256 5.27 -9.78 5.62
C VAL A 256 6.24 -8.77 6.23
N ALA A 257 5.74 -7.91 7.13
CA ALA A 257 6.53 -6.88 7.79
C ALA A 257 7.65 -7.47 8.65
N THR A 258 7.36 -8.55 9.39
CA THR A 258 8.33 -9.20 10.27
C THR A 258 9.32 -10.07 9.51
N ALA A 259 8.83 -10.89 8.58
CA ALA A 259 9.66 -11.86 7.86
C ALA A 259 10.54 -11.22 6.79
N GLY A 260 10.12 -10.10 6.20
CA GLY A 260 10.86 -9.39 5.16
C GLY A 260 12.26 -8.96 5.58
N PRO A 261 12.45 -8.24 6.70
CA PRO A 261 13.77 -7.86 7.20
C PRO A 261 14.67 -9.03 7.59
N LEU A 262 14.09 -10.16 8.01
CA LEU A 262 14.87 -11.28 8.52
C LEU A 262 15.67 -12.01 7.43
N PRO A 263 16.81 -12.63 7.79
CA PRO A 263 17.56 -13.48 6.87
C PRO A 263 16.70 -14.58 6.24
N GLY A 264 16.94 -14.89 4.97
CA GLY A 264 16.10 -15.81 4.19
C GLY A 264 15.88 -17.19 4.82
N TRP A 265 16.90 -17.71 5.55
CA TRP A 265 16.81 -19.00 6.23
C TRP A 265 15.89 -19.01 7.48
N TRP A 266 15.60 -17.82 8.05
CA TRP A 266 14.65 -17.68 9.15
C TRP A 266 13.18 -17.69 8.70
N ARG A 267 12.89 -17.20 7.50
CA ARG A 267 11.53 -16.97 6.99
C ARG A 267 10.63 -18.20 7.04
N PRO A 268 11.08 -19.41 6.63
CA PRO A 268 10.25 -20.59 6.76
C PRO A 268 9.88 -20.92 8.22
N LEU A 269 10.79 -20.64 9.16
CA LEU A 269 10.57 -20.91 10.59
C LEU A 269 9.60 -19.88 11.19
N VAL A 270 9.71 -18.62 10.79
CA VAL A 270 8.87 -17.52 11.29
C VAL A 270 7.38 -17.76 11.01
N LYS A 271 7.05 -18.35 9.85
CA LYS A 271 5.67 -18.67 9.47
C LYS A 271 4.99 -19.64 10.47
N TYR A 272 5.76 -20.48 11.16
CA TYR A 272 5.25 -21.46 12.13
C TYR A 272 5.28 -20.98 13.58
N THR A 273 5.71 -19.74 13.82
CA THR A 273 5.65 -19.17 15.17
C THR A 273 4.20 -18.89 15.56
N PRO A 274 3.79 -19.14 16.83
CA PRO A 274 2.39 -19.02 17.25
C PRO A 274 1.76 -17.66 16.93
N TRP A 275 2.53 -16.58 17.09
CA TRP A 275 2.05 -15.21 16.87
C TRP A 275 1.97 -14.78 15.39
N LEU A 276 2.67 -15.49 14.47
CA LEU A 276 2.61 -15.21 13.01
C LEU A 276 1.91 -16.30 12.21
N TRP A 277 1.50 -17.39 12.85
CA TRP A 277 0.84 -18.48 12.14
C TRP A 277 -0.42 -18.03 11.42
N GLN A 278 -1.29 -17.27 12.12
CA GLN A 278 -2.52 -16.78 11.49
C GLN A 278 -2.19 -15.84 10.33
N ALA A 279 -1.27 -14.90 10.50
CA ALA A 279 -0.84 -13.99 9.46
C ALA A 279 -0.23 -14.71 8.23
N GLY A 280 0.47 -15.81 8.45
CA GLY A 280 0.95 -16.69 7.37
C GLY A 280 -0.19 -17.37 6.61
N LYS A 281 -1.25 -17.83 7.31
CA LYS A 281 -2.46 -18.39 6.68
C LYS A 281 -3.24 -17.34 5.89
N ASP A 282 -3.32 -16.12 6.42
CA ASP A 282 -3.98 -15.02 5.76
C ASP A 282 -3.25 -14.65 4.46
N PHE A 283 -1.91 -14.68 4.47
CA PHE A 283 -1.12 -14.52 3.25
C PHE A 283 -1.40 -15.64 2.22
N ASP A 284 -1.47 -16.90 2.64
CA ASP A 284 -1.84 -18.02 1.75
C ASP A 284 -3.28 -17.88 1.21
N ALA A 285 -4.20 -17.35 2.01
CA ALA A 285 -5.57 -17.11 1.58
C ALA A 285 -5.66 -16.01 0.50
N MET A 286 -4.83 -14.95 0.60
CA MET A 286 -4.73 -13.94 -0.45
C MET A 286 -4.25 -14.53 -1.78
N ILE A 287 -3.28 -15.45 -1.74
CA ILE A 287 -2.86 -16.20 -2.95
C ILE A 287 -4.04 -17.00 -3.52
N GLY A 288 -4.78 -17.70 -2.67
CA GLY A 288 -5.96 -18.45 -3.06
C GLY A 288 -7.05 -17.60 -3.70
N MET A 289 -7.27 -16.38 -3.20
CA MET A 289 -8.25 -15.44 -3.77
C MET A 289 -7.86 -15.06 -5.21
N ALA A 290 -6.59 -14.71 -5.45
CA ALA A 290 -6.11 -14.41 -6.80
C ALA A 290 -6.25 -15.62 -7.73
N MET A 291 -5.95 -16.84 -7.24
CA MET A 291 -6.13 -18.08 -8.02
C MET A 291 -7.58 -18.26 -8.48
N VAL A 292 -8.56 -18.08 -7.61
CA VAL A 292 -10.00 -18.19 -7.95
C VAL A 292 -10.39 -17.13 -8.96
N ALA A 293 -9.96 -15.88 -8.78
CA ALA A 293 -10.29 -14.79 -9.70
C ALA A 293 -9.69 -15.01 -11.09
N VAL A 294 -8.43 -15.44 -11.18
CA VAL A 294 -7.77 -15.79 -12.45
C VAL A 294 -8.46 -16.99 -13.10
N SER A 295 -8.77 -18.06 -12.35
CA SER A 295 -9.45 -19.23 -12.88
C SER A 295 -10.78 -18.86 -13.53
N LYS A 296 -11.63 -18.14 -12.81
CA LYS A 296 -12.93 -17.68 -13.33
C LYS A 296 -12.77 -16.84 -14.60
N ARG A 297 -11.78 -15.95 -14.64
CA ARG A 297 -11.52 -15.10 -15.81
C ARG A 297 -11.07 -15.92 -17.03
N LEU A 298 -10.33 -17.01 -16.83
CA LEU A 298 -9.85 -17.88 -17.89
C LEU A 298 -10.89 -18.90 -18.37
N GLU A 299 -11.93 -19.17 -17.59
CA GLU A 299 -13.01 -20.08 -17.96
C GLU A 299 -13.92 -19.52 -19.06
N VAL A 300 -14.12 -18.20 -19.08
CA VAL A 300 -15.02 -17.52 -20.00
C VAL A 300 -14.21 -16.72 -21.01
N PRO A 301 -14.14 -17.14 -22.29
CA PRO A 301 -13.56 -16.33 -23.33
C PRO A 301 -14.28 -14.97 -23.41
N THR A 302 -13.53 -13.90 -23.50
CA THR A 302 -14.07 -12.54 -23.59
C THR A 302 -13.17 -11.69 -24.47
N ASP A 303 -13.77 -10.79 -25.22
CA ASP A 303 -13.13 -9.74 -26.01
C ASP A 303 -12.81 -8.48 -25.19
N ARG A 304 -13.10 -8.53 -23.86
CA ARG A 304 -12.88 -7.40 -22.96
C ARG A 304 -11.41 -7.00 -22.90
N ASN A 305 -11.16 -5.70 -23.06
CA ASN A 305 -9.84 -5.10 -22.94
C ASN A 305 -9.55 -4.71 -21.49
N ASP A 306 -9.16 -5.69 -20.66
CA ASP A 306 -8.77 -5.52 -19.25
C ASP A 306 -7.26 -5.74 -19.03
N LEU A 307 -6.78 -5.52 -17.80
CA LEU A 307 -5.37 -5.70 -17.47
C LEU A 307 -4.90 -7.15 -17.69
N LEU A 308 -5.73 -8.15 -17.35
CA LEU A 308 -5.37 -9.54 -17.52
C LEU A 308 -5.27 -9.93 -19.01
N SER A 309 -6.17 -9.42 -19.87
CA SER A 309 -6.10 -9.66 -21.31
C SER A 309 -4.80 -9.11 -21.91
N LYS A 310 -4.34 -7.95 -21.42
CA LYS A 310 -3.05 -7.35 -21.82
C LYS A 310 -1.86 -8.16 -21.31
N LEU A 311 -1.94 -8.76 -20.12
CA LEU A 311 -0.92 -9.68 -19.62
C LEU A 311 -0.88 -10.98 -20.41
N LEU A 312 -2.04 -11.53 -20.76
CA LEU A 312 -2.16 -12.75 -21.59
C LEU A 312 -1.65 -12.56 -23.01
N ALA A 313 -1.82 -11.37 -23.58
CA ALA A 313 -1.31 -11.04 -24.92
C ALA A 313 0.18 -10.72 -24.94
N GLY A 314 0.79 -10.48 -23.76
CA GLY A 314 2.19 -10.12 -23.61
C GLY A 314 3.11 -11.33 -23.80
N ASN A 315 4.06 -11.21 -24.73
CA ASN A 315 5.09 -12.21 -24.94
C ASN A 315 6.47 -11.70 -24.54
N ASP A 316 7.37 -12.62 -24.19
CA ASP A 316 8.79 -12.32 -23.99
C ASP A 316 9.51 -12.11 -25.34
N GLU A 317 10.83 -11.92 -25.29
CA GLU A 317 11.65 -11.69 -26.50
C GLU A 317 11.71 -12.93 -27.40
N ASP A 318 11.47 -14.12 -26.87
CA ASP A 318 11.42 -15.40 -27.60
C ASP A 318 10.00 -15.73 -28.08
N GLY A 319 9.01 -14.86 -27.83
CA GLY A 319 7.61 -15.04 -28.21
C GLY A 319 6.79 -15.92 -27.26
N ASN A 320 7.33 -16.27 -26.09
CA ASN A 320 6.61 -17.10 -25.12
C ASN A 320 5.66 -16.25 -24.27
N PRO A 321 4.41 -16.69 -24.04
CA PRO A 321 3.48 -16.02 -23.14
C PRO A 321 3.87 -16.22 -21.68
N MET A 322 3.29 -15.42 -20.78
CA MET A 322 3.39 -15.65 -19.34
C MET A 322 2.83 -17.01 -18.96
N GLY A 323 3.58 -17.76 -18.13
CA GLY A 323 3.09 -18.98 -17.53
C GLY A 323 1.95 -18.74 -16.53
N ARG A 324 1.15 -19.78 -16.26
CA ARG A 324 -0.03 -19.68 -15.36
C ARG A 324 0.33 -19.22 -13.94
N GLU A 325 1.42 -19.73 -13.39
CA GLU A 325 1.91 -19.34 -12.06
C GLU A 325 2.41 -17.89 -12.05
N GLU A 326 3.09 -17.46 -13.10
CA GLU A 326 3.56 -16.10 -13.27
C GLU A 326 2.38 -15.13 -13.39
N LEU A 327 1.37 -15.48 -14.20
CA LEU A 327 0.14 -14.71 -14.36
C LEU A 327 -0.60 -14.55 -13.03
N THR A 328 -0.69 -15.63 -12.22
CA THR A 328 -1.32 -15.58 -10.89
C THR A 328 -0.56 -14.66 -9.95
N ALA A 329 0.78 -14.71 -9.95
CA ALA A 329 1.61 -13.85 -9.13
C ALA A 329 1.46 -12.36 -9.51
N GLU A 330 1.39 -12.05 -10.81
CA GLU A 330 1.12 -10.68 -11.27
C GLU A 330 -0.30 -10.22 -10.88
N ALA A 331 -1.30 -11.08 -11.06
CA ALA A 331 -2.69 -10.78 -10.70
C ALA A 331 -2.86 -10.51 -9.20
N LEU A 332 -2.22 -11.31 -8.33
CA LEU A 332 -2.18 -11.08 -6.88
C LEU A 332 -1.53 -9.74 -6.56
N THR A 333 -0.39 -9.46 -7.19
CA THR A 333 0.33 -8.19 -6.97
C THR A 333 -0.52 -7.00 -7.38
N LEU A 334 -1.20 -7.05 -8.53
CA LEU A 334 -2.08 -5.99 -9.00
C LEU A 334 -3.28 -5.79 -8.07
N LEU A 335 -3.86 -6.89 -7.58
CA LEU A 335 -4.96 -6.84 -6.64
C LEU A 335 -4.56 -6.12 -5.35
N ILE A 336 -3.51 -6.58 -4.67
CA ILE A 336 -3.07 -6.01 -3.39
C ILE A 336 -2.58 -4.57 -3.58
N ALA A 337 -1.71 -4.34 -4.56
CA ALA A 337 -1.12 -3.01 -4.77
C ALA A 337 -2.15 -1.97 -5.21
N GLY A 338 -3.16 -2.35 -5.98
CA GLY A 338 -4.19 -1.42 -6.47
C GLY A 338 -5.29 -1.14 -5.44
N SER A 339 -5.63 -2.09 -4.59
CA SER A 339 -6.68 -1.91 -3.59
C SER A 339 -6.15 -1.22 -2.32
N ASP A 340 -5.24 -1.83 -1.59
CA ASP A 340 -4.81 -1.40 -0.27
C ASP A 340 -4.19 0.01 -0.26
N THR A 341 -3.26 0.28 -1.18
CA THR A 341 -2.57 1.58 -1.21
C THR A 341 -3.52 2.73 -1.52
N THR A 342 -4.47 2.52 -2.44
CA THR A 342 -5.45 3.54 -2.84
C THR A 342 -6.48 3.76 -1.75
N ALA A 343 -7.01 2.70 -1.14
CA ALA A 343 -7.96 2.80 -0.03
C ALA A 343 -7.38 3.56 1.16
N ASN A 344 -6.17 3.20 1.60
CA ASN A 344 -5.49 3.85 2.71
C ASN A 344 -5.19 5.33 2.42
N SER A 345 -4.73 5.66 1.21
CA SER A 345 -4.48 7.06 0.81
C SER A 345 -5.76 7.88 0.79
N THR A 346 -6.86 7.34 0.23
CA THR A 346 -8.17 7.99 0.23
C THR A 346 -8.67 8.24 1.65
N CYS A 347 -8.57 7.22 2.51
CA CYS A 347 -8.99 7.32 3.89
C CYS A 347 -8.21 8.38 4.67
N ALA A 348 -6.88 8.44 4.47
CA ALA A 348 -6.04 9.46 5.09
C ALA A 348 -6.41 10.88 4.65
N ILE A 349 -6.70 11.09 3.36
CA ILE A 349 -7.13 12.39 2.84
C ILE A 349 -8.49 12.78 3.45
N VAL A 350 -9.47 11.87 3.46
CA VAL A 350 -10.79 12.10 4.07
C VAL A 350 -10.66 12.45 5.55
N TYR A 351 -9.82 11.73 6.29
CA TYR A 351 -9.54 11.99 7.70
C TYR A 351 -9.00 13.42 7.93
N HIS A 352 -8.02 13.84 7.13
CA HIS A 352 -7.45 15.18 7.24
C HIS A 352 -8.44 16.30 6.86
N LEU A 353 -9.23 16.09 5.81
CA LEU A 353 -10.30 17.01 5.42
C LEU A 353 -11.37 17.13 6.50
N ALA A 354 -11.79 16.02 7.10
CA ALA A 354 -12.78 16.03 8.18
C ALA A 354 -12.28 16.79 9.41
N ARG A 355 -10.97 16.78 9.68
CA ARG A 355 -10.34 17.52 10.78
C ARG A 355 -10.07 18.99 10.48
N THR A 356 -9.91 19.36 9.20
CA THR A 356 -9.46 20.70 8.78
C THR A 356 -10.55 21.35 7.92
N GLN A 357 -11.62 21.81 8.60
CA GLN A 357 -12.82 22.36 7.93
C GLN A 357 -12.50 23.50 6.95
N SER A 358 -11.53 24.37 7.28
CA SER A 358 -11.14 25.46 6.38
C SER A 358 -10.55 24.97 5.06
N VAL A 359 -9.86 23.86 5.06
CA VAL A 359 -9.34 23.21 3.82
C VAL A 359 -10.48 22.58 3.06
N GLN A 360 -11.40 21.89 3.75
CA GLN A 360 -12.57 21.28 3.14
C GLN A 360 -13.44 22.33 2.43
N GLU A 361 -13.73 23.45 3.10
CA GLU A 361 -14.53 24.55 2.53
C GLU A 361 -13.89 25.15 1.27
N LYS A 362 -12.56 25.36 1.28
CA LYS A 362 -11.85 25.85 0.10
C LYS A 362 -11.90 24.85 -1.06
N LEU A 363 -11.67 23.56 -0.75
CA LEU A 363 -11.76 22.49 -1.75
C LEU A 363 -13.17 22.42 -2.33
N GLN A 364 -14.19 22.42 -1.49
CA GLN A 364 -15.59 22.37 -1.93
C GLN A 364 -15.93 23.53 -2.84
N LYS A 365 -15.48 24.74 -2.50
CA LYS A 365 -15.66 25.92 -3.36
C LYS A 365 -15.02 25.72 -4.74
N GLU A 366 -13.79 25.22 -4.83
CA GLU A 366 -13.14 24.96 -6.12
C GLU A 366 -13.93 23.91 -6.94
N LEU A 367 -14.40 22.84 -6.28
CA LEU A 367 -15.18 21.79 -6.93
C LEU A 367 -16.52 22.34 -7.46
N ASP A 368 -17.26 23.10 -6.64
CA ASP A 368 -18.57 23.67 -7.00
C ASP A 368 -18.48 24.70 -8.15
N GLU A 369 -17.36 25.43 -8.21
CA GLU A 369 -17.12 26.43 -9.28
C GLU A 369 -16.77 25.78 -10.64
N HIS A 370 -16.19 24.58 -10.65
CA HIS A 370 -15.62 23.99 -11.87
C HIS A 370 -16.27 22.67 -12.31
N LEU A 371 -16.99 22.00 -11.43
CA LEU A 371 -17.63 20.71 -11.70
C LEU A 371 -19.15 20.85 -11.65
N GLY A 372 -19.83 20.03 -12.47
CA GLY A 372 -21.27 19.87 -12.40
C GLY A 372 -21.69 18.87 -11.31
N SER A 373 -22.96 18.45 -11.35
CA SER A 373 -23.52 17.45 -10.41
C SER A 373 -23.08 16.01 -10.67
N ASP A 374 -22.46 15.75 -11.82
CA ASP A 374 -22.02 14.40 -12.20
C ASP A 374 -20.64 14.06 -11.65
N VAL A 375 -20.36 12.77 -11.59
CA VAL A 375 -19.00 12.28 -11.27
C VAL A 375 -18.00 12.90 -12.25
N ALA A 376 -17.02 13.65 -11.74
CA ALA A 376 -16.03 14.35 -12.53
C ALA A 376 -15.27 13.41 -13.49
N ILE A 377 -14.82 13.93 -14.60
CA ILE A 377 -13.91 13.23 -15.50
C ILE A 377 -12.46 13.64 -15.21
N ALA A 378 -11.51 12.75 -15.52
CA ALA A 378 -10.08 12.96 -15.29
C ALA A 378 -9.56 14.29 -15.89
N GLU A 379 -10.09 14.68 -17.05
CA GLU A 379 -9.73 15.93 -17.72
C GLU A 379 -10.15 17.17 -16.92
N GLN A 380 -11.27 17.12 -16.20
CA GLN A 380 -11.71 18.19 -15.31
C GLN A 380 -10.84 18.23 -14.04
N ALA A 381 -10.66 17.08 -13.40
CA ALA A 381 -9.93 16.95 -12.15
C ALA A 381 -8.46 17.41 -12.22
N LYS A 382 -7.78 17.18 -13.33
CA LYS A 382 -6.39 17.61 -13.52
C LYS A 382 -6.19 19.13 -13.52
N ASN A 383 -7.25 19.89 -13.82
CA ASN A 383 -7.21 21.34 -13.90
C ASN A 383 -7.64 22.02 -12.59
N LEU A 384 -7.79 21.26 -11.49
CA LEU A 384 -8.16 21.75 -10.17
C LEU A 384 -6.92 21.83 -9.26
N PRO A 385 -6.26 23.00 -9.19
CA PRO A 385 -4.96 23.11 -8.49
C PRO A 385 -5.06 22.87 -6.99
N TYR A 386 -6.17 23.29 -6.34
CA TYR A 386 -6.33 23.08 -4.91
C TYR A 386 -6.60 21.62 -4.57
N LEU A 387 -7.40 20.93 -5.38
CA LEU A 387 -7.58 19.48 -5.28
C LEU A 387 -6.25 18.74 -5.40
N GLN A 388 -5.40 19.11 -6.38
CA GLN A 388 -4.07 18.52 -6.52
C GLN A 388 -3.20 18.74 -5.27
N ALA A 389 -3.25 19.93 -4.70
CA ALA A 389 -2.55 20.30 -3.49
C ALA A 389 -3.05 19.47 -2.28
N VAL A 390 -4.36 19.29 -2.14
CA VAL A 390 -4.99 18.44 -1.12
C VAL A 390 -4.51 16.98 -1.21
N ILE A 391 -4.53 16.41 -2.42
CA ILE A 391 -4.07 15.03 -2.66
C ILE A 391 -2.58 14.89 -2.35
N ASN A 392 -1.77 15.81 -2.84
CA ASN A 392 -0.32 15.78 -2.59
C ASN A 392 -0.01 15.90 -1.10
N GLU A 393 -0.74 16.75 -0.38
CA GLU A 393 -0.56 16.92 1.06
C GLU A 393 -0.96 15.67 1.85
N GLY A 394 -2.04 15.02 1.47
CA GLY A 394 -2.43 13.74 2.05
C GLY A 394 -1.37 12.64 1.82
N LEU A 395 -0.87 12.51 0.60
CA LEU A 395 0.21 11.57 0.26
C LEU A 395 1.55 11.94 0.91
N ARG A 396 1.80 13.22 1.21
CA ARG A 396 2.98 13.66 1.94
C ARG A 396 2.92 13.22 3.39
N LEU A 397 1.82 13.51 4.06
CA LEU A 397 1.63 13.17 5.48
C LEU A 397 1.44 11.66 5.69
N TYR A 398 0.75 11.01 4.77
CA TYR A 398 0.44 9.59 4.88
C TYR A 398 0.79 8.83 3.59
N PRO A 399 2.08 8.68 3.27
CA PRO A 399 2.48 7.88 2.12
C PRO A 399 2.15 6.41 2.37
N ALA A 400 1.39 5.77 1.47
CA ALA A 400 1.00 4.36 1.61
C ALA A 400 2.22 3.42 1.77
N VAL A 401 3.37 3.78 1.19
CA VAL A 401 4.65 3.12 1.40
C VAL A 401 5.57 4.07 2.18
N ALA A 402 5.40 4.10 3.49
CA ALA A 402 6.07 5.02 4.41
C ALA A 402 7.54 4.67 4.67
N MET A 403 7.86 3.37 4.69
CA MET A 403 9.20 2.85 4.91
C MET A 403 10.14 3.09 3.73
N GLY A 404 11.43 3.12 3.97
CA GLY A 404 12.44 3.09 2.90
C GLY A 404 12.49 1.73 2.20
N LEU A 405 12.37 1.73 0.88
CA LEU A 405 12.41 0.52 0.06
C LEU A 405 13.85 0.00 -0.08
N PRO A 406 14.23 -1.17 0.47
CA PRO A 406 15.63 -1.58 0.57
C PRO A 406 16.23 -1.99 -0.79
N ARG A 407 17.44 -1.49 -1.04
CA ARG A 407 18.28 -1.81 -2.21
C ARG A 407 19.63 -2.32 -1.76
N VAL A 408 20.22 -3.19 -2.55
CA VAL A 408 21.58 -3.72 -2.35
C VAL A 408 22.55 -2.92 -3.22
N ALA A 409 23.62 -2.40 -2.63
CA ALA A 409 24.70 -1.75 -3.34
C ALA A 409 25.33 -2.75 -4.34
N PRO A 410 25.56 -2.34 -5.59
CA PRO A 410 26.07 -3.21 -6.64
C PRO A 410 27.53 -3.66 -6.37
N GLU A 411 28.01 -4.56 -7.21
CA GLU A 411 29.45 -4.86 -7.30
C GLU A 411 30.22 -3.57 -7.59
N GLY A 412 31.26 -3.30 -6.82
CA GLY A 412 31.98 -2.01 -6.83
C GLY A 412 31.48 -0.99 -5.81
N GLY A 413 30.38 -1.28 -5.12
CA GLY A 413 29.80 -0.41 -4.09
C GLY A 413 28.97 0.75 -4.68
N MET A 414 28.62 1.69 -3.81
CA MET A 414 27.78 2.84 -4.14
C MET A 414 28.23 4.09 -3.40
N MET A 415 28.33 5.21 -4.11
CA MET A 415 28.55 6.53 -3.50
C MET A 415 27.21 7.24 -3.28
N ILE A 416 26.93 7.64 -2.05
CA ILE A 416 25.73 8.41 -1.69
C ILE A 416 26.17 9.64 -0.91
N LEU A 417 26.06 10.81 -1.53
CA LEU A 417 26.35 12.11 -0.92
C LEU A 417 27.73 12.14 -0.22
N GLY A 418 28.77 11.69 -0.92
CA GLY A 418 30.14 11.67 -0.43
C GLY A 418 30.50 10.49 0.47
N ASN A 419 29.56 9.63 0.83
CA ASN A 419 29.80 8.43 1.63
C ASN A 419 29.84 7.19 0.74
N TYR A 420 30.88 6.37 0.89
CA TYR A 420 31.01 5.10 0.17
C TYR A 420 30.36 3.95 0.94
N PHE A 421 29.51 3.20 0.27
CA PHE A 421 28.87 1.98 0.77
C PHE A 421 29.42 0.77 0.00
N PRO A 422 30.07 -0.18 0.66
CA PRO A 422 30.61 -1.38 0.02
C PRO A 422 29.53 -2.21 -0.69
N ALA A 423 29.96 -3.00 -1.66
CA ALA A 423 29.09 -3.97 -2.34
C ALA A 423 28.33 -4.85 -1.33
N GLY A 424 27.06 -5.10 -1.61
CA GLY A 424 26.20 -5.90 -0.74
C GLY A 424 25.56 -5.13 0.43
N THR A 425 25.98 -3.89 0.72
CA THR A 425 25.32 -3.05 1.73
C THR A 425 23.88 -2.79 1.31
N ILE A 426 22.93 -2.94 2.22
CA ILE A 426 21.52 -2.57 2.01
C ILE A 426 21.35 -1.09 2.36
N VAL A 427 20.77 -0.33 1.45
CA VAL A 427 20.46 1.10 1.63
C VAL A 427 19.00 1.36 1.31
N SER A 428 18.36 2.23 2.09
CA SER A 428 16.99 2.69 1.85
C SER A 428 16.85 4.18 2.16
N VAL A 429 15.86 4.82 1.54
CA VAL A 429 15.49 6.23 1.81
C VAL A 429 14.06 6.24 2.35
N PRO A 430 13.86 6.60 3.63
CA PRO A 430 12.54 6.50 4.28
C PRO A 430 11.62 7.63 3.79
N THR A 431 10.57 7.27 3.04
CA THR A 431 9.60 8.20 2.46
C THR A 431 8.94 9.06 3.53
N TYR A 432 8.50 8.45 4.63
CA TYR A 432 7.89 9.14 5.77
C TYR A 432 8.77 10.28 6.33
N THR A 433 10.07 10.03 6.43
CA THR A 433 11.03 11.00 6.97
C THR A 433 11.33 12.12 5.99
N ILE A 434 11.61 11.80 4.72
CA ILE A 434 11.92 12.84 3.72
C ILE A 434 10.72 13.73 3.41
N HIS A 435 9.49 13.20 3.50
CA HIS A 435 8.25 13.98 3.36
C HIS A 435 7.99 14.92 4.57
N ARG A 436 8.77 14.79 5.64
CA ARG A 436 8.71 15.63 6.85
C ARG A 436 9.97 16.45 7.07
N ASP A 437 10.73 16.69 6.01
CA ASP A 437 11.92 17.56 6.09
C ASP A 437 11.50 19.04 6.23
N PRO A 438 11.77 19.70 7.38
CA PRO A 438 11.38 21.10 7.57
C PRO A 438 12.05 22.06 6.60
N ALA A 439 13.26 21.73 6.13
CA ALA A 439 13.98 22.56 5.15
C ALA A 439 13.24 22.63 3.81
N VAL A 440 12.46 21.59 3.48
CA VAL A 440 11.66 21.52 2.25
C VAL A 440 10.22 21.96 2.47
N PHE A 441 9.55 21.36 3.47
CA PHE A 441 8.11 21.49 3.67
C PHE A 441 7.71 22.53 4.72
N GLY A 442 8.65 23.10 5.47
CA GLY A 442 8.41 24.11 6.51
C GLY A 442 8.38 23.55 7.92
N ASP A 443 8.37 24.42 8.91
CA ASP A 443 8.38 24.03 10.33
C ASP A 443 7.06 23.36 10.74
N ASP A 444 5.98 23.58 10.00
CA ASP A 444 4.65 23.01 10.15
C ASP A 444 4.47 21.66 9.41
N VAL A 445 5.51 20.84 9.32
CA VAL A 445 5.53 19.58 8.56
C VAL A 445 4.48 18.56 8.98
N GLU A 446 3.97 18.63 10.22
CA GLU A 446 2.94 17.74 10.73
C GLU A 446 1.51 18.27 10.49
N GLU A 447 1.38 19.51 10.01
CA GLU A 447 0.07 20.09 9.69
C GLU A 447 -0.38 19.73 8.29
N PHE A 448 -1.69 19.46 8.14
CA PHE A 448 -2.34 19.29 6.85
C PHE A 448 -2.64 20.66 6.25
N ARG A 449 -1.73 21.15 5.43
CA ARG A 449 -1.78 22.50 4.85
C ARG A 449 -1.48 22.46 3.35
N PRO A 450 -2.50 22.29 2.50
CA PRO A 450 -2.35 22.24 1.05
C PRO A 450 -1.74 23.52 0.44
N GLU A 451 -1.89 24.67 1.10
CA GLU A 451 -1.35 25.95 0.65
C GLU A 451 0.17 25.93 0.48
N ARG A 452 0.90 25.06 1.19
CA ARG A 452 2.35 24.93 1.05
C ARG A 452 2.80 24.63 -0.39
N TRP A 453 1.93 23.96 -1.17
CA TRP A 453 2.21 23.58 -2.56
C TRP A 453 2.21 24.78 -3.52
N PHE A 454 1.68 25.94 -3.10
CA PHE A 454 1.69 27.20 -3.84
C PHE A 454 2.71 28.20 -3.33
N GLU A 455 3.14 28.07 -2.08
CA GLU A 455 3.97 29.06 -1.39
C GLU A 455 5.46 28.74 -1.42
N ARG A 456 5.83 27.48 -1.60
CA ARG A 456 7.20 27.01 -1.48
C ARG A 456 7.85 26.70 -2.82
N ASP A 457 9.18 26.57 -2.81
CA ASP A 457 9.93 26.19 -4.01
C ASP A 457 9.52 24.83 -4.54
N SER A 458 8.86 24.83 -5.69
CA SER A 458 8.32 23.62 -6.32
C SER A 458 9.40 22.62 -6.73
N ALA A 459 10.63 23.06 -7.05
CA ALA A 459 11.73 22.18 -7.43
C ALA A 459 12.22 21.36 -6.25
N SER A 460 12.42 22.02 -5.09
CA SER A 460 12.80 21.34 -3.85
C SER A 460 11.73 20.36 -3.38
N MET A 461 10.45 20.77 -3.41
CA MET A 461 9.35 19.90 -3.04
C MET A 461 9.25 18.69 -3.98
N SER A 462 9.31 18.88 -5.29
CA SER A 462 9.26 17.77 -6.27
C SER A 462 10.40 16.78 -6.09
N LYS A 463 11.56 17.22 -5.62
CA LYS A 463 12.70 16.36 -5.35
C LYS A 463 12.50 15.50 -4.10
N ALA A 464 11.88 16.07 -3.07
CA ALA A 464 11.60 15.38 -1.80
C ALA A 464 10.31 14.56 -1.85
N PHE A 465 9.31 14.96 -2.63
CA PHE A 465 8.01 14.32 -2.72
C PHE A 465 8.00 13.17 -3.72
N ASN A 466 8.11 11.95 -3.22
CA ASN A 466 8.26 10.74 -4.04
C ASN A 466 7.32 9.59 -3.59
N PRO A 467 6.00 9.81 -3.47
CA PRO A 467 5.08 8.77 -2.99
C PRO A 467 5.01 7.54 -3.91
N PHE A 468 5.36 7.71 -5.20
CA PHE A 468 5.39 6.64 -6.20
C PHE A 468 6.81 6.14 -6.52
N SER A 469 7.82 6.56 -5.76
CA SER A 469 9.24 6.28 -6.00
C SER A 469 9.71 6.77 -7.38
N VAL A 470 10.97 6.51 -7.73
CA VAL A 470 11.60 6.93 -9.00
C VAL A 470 12.39 5.78 -9.65
N GLY A 471 12.79 5.97 -10.90
CA GLY A 471 13.67 5.07 -11.62
C GLY A 471 12.98 3.82 -12.15
N PRO A 472 13.75 2.76 -12.48
CA PRO A 472 13.22 1.60 -13.17
C PRO A 472 12.21 0.79 -12.35
N ARG A 473 12.21 0.95 -11.04
CA ARG A 473 11.32 0.26 -10.09
C ARG A 473 10.23 1.18 -9.53
N ALA A 474 10.00 2.36 -10.10
CA ALA A 474 8.91 3.25 -9.74
C ALA A 474 7.54 2.58 -9.92
N CYS A 475 6.53 3.04 -9.20
CA CYS A 475 5.17 2.50 -9.26
C CYS A 475 4.67 2.47 -10.71
N ILE A 476 4.25 1.29 -11.16
CA ILE A 476 3.70 1.12 -12.51
C ILE A 476 2.27 1.64 -12.59
N GLY A 477 1.52 1.54 -11.48
CA GLY A 477 0.15 2.04 -11.36
C GLY A 477 0.05 3.55 -11.16
N ARG A 478 1.16 4.31 -11.22
CA ARG A 478 1.16 5.75 -10.97
C ARG A 478 0.11 6.50 -11.80
N ASN A 479 -0.02 6.17 -13.08
CA ASN A 479 -0.99 6.83 -13.95
C ASN A 479 -2.45 6.50 -13.59
N LEU A 480 -2.70 5.33 -13.00
CA LEU A 480 -4.02 4.92 -12.52
C LEU A 480 -4.35 5.55 -11.16
N ALA A 481 -3.33 5.75 -10.31
CA ALA A 481 -3.48 6.29 -8.96
C ALA A 481 -3.29 7.82 -8.87
N ASN A 482 -2.70 8.45 -9.89
CA ASN A 482 -2.36 9.87 -9.88
C ASN A 482 -3.46 10.73 -10.54
N PRO A 483 -3.53 12.01 -10.24
CA PRO A 483 -4.63 12.92 -10.53
C PRO A 483 -5.13 13.18 -11.95
N PRO A 484 -4.58 12.68 -13.05
CA PRO A 484 -5.41 12.65 -14.26
C PRO A 484 -6.60 11.69 -14.11
N THR A 485 -6.55 10.82 -13.08
CA THR A 485 -7.62 9.90 -12.66
C THR A 485 -8.08 10.20 -11.23
N ALA A 486 -7.94 11.43 -10.76
CA ALA A 486 -8.39 11.90 -9.46
C ALA A 486 -9.92 11.82 -9.26
N ASP A 487 -10.62 11.24 -10.20
CA ASP A 487 -12.06 10.98 -10.16
C ASP A 487 -12.48 10.35 -8.83
N HIS A 488 -11.68 9.42 -8.30
CA HIS A 488 -11.96 8.77 -7.02
C HIS A 488 -11.99 9.74 -5.84
N HIS A 489 -11.15 10.79 -5.89
CA HIS A 489 -11.07 11.77 -4.82
C HIS A 489 -12.06 12.91 -5.00
N CYS A 490 -12.25 13.41 -6.24
CA CYS A 490 -13.13 14.54 -6.53
C CYS A 490 -14.57 14.28 -6.08
N VAL A 491 -15.11 13.13 -6.39
CA VAL A 491 -16.54 12.85 -6.17
C VAL A 491 -16.86 12.71 -4.70
N ASN A 492 -15.99 12.05 -3.93
CA ASN A 492 -16.19 11.92 -2.49
C ASN A 492 -16.18 13.28 -1.79
N PHE A 493 -15.43 14.26 -2.31
CA PHE A 493 -15.29 15.57 -1.68
C PHE A 493 -16.40 16.55 -2.09
N GLN A 494 -16.99 16.41 -3.29
CA GLN A 494 -18.09 17.28 -3.74
C GLN A 494 -19.42 16.89 -3.11
N ALA A 495 -19.70 15.58 -2.99
CA ALA A 495 -21.02 15.10 -2.60
C ALA A 495 -21.26 15.10 -1.09
N VAL A 496 -20.23 15.07 -0.23
CA VAL A 496 -20.39 14.84 1.22
C VAL A 496 -19.50 15.77 2.04
N PRO A 497 -20.08 16.70 2.82
CA PRO A 497 -19.31 17.42 3.84
C PRO A 497 -18.96 16.45 4.98
N PHE A 498 -17.68 16.10 5.08
CA PHE A 498 -17.17 15.27 6.15
C PHE A 498 -16.97 16.08 7.44
N ARG A 499 -17.31 15.49 8.58
CA ARG A 499 -16.94 16.03 9.90
C ARG A 499 -16.35 14.91 10.74
N PHE A 500 -15.34 15.24 11.52
CA PHE A 500 -14.76 14.31 12.47
C PHE A 500 -15.76 14.08 13.62
N GLY A 501 -16.03 12.80 13.92
CA GLY A 501 -16.83 12.42 15.07
C GLY A 501 -15.95 12.25 16.30
N GLU A 502 -16.27 12.93 17.39
CA GLU A 502 -15.76 12.55 18.70
C GLU A 502 -16.42 11.22 19.08
N SER A 503 -15.61 10.18 19.27
CA SER A 503 -16.03 8.84 19.74
C SER A 503 -16.36 8.84 21.23
#